data_8b9b3e9ad3a13bd4e67718ce605541b8
#
_entry.id   8b9b3e9ad3a13bd4e67718ce605541b8
#
_cell.length_a   1.000
_cell.length_b   1.000
_cell.length_c   1.000
_cell.angle_alpha   90.00
_cell.angle_beta   90.00
_cell.angle_gamma   90.00
#
_symmetry.space_group_name_H-M   'P 1'
#
loop_
_entity.id
_entity.type
_entity.pdbx_description
1 polymer ?
#
loop_
_entity_poly.entity_id
_entity_poly.type
_entity_poly.pdbx_seq_one_letter_code
_entity_poly.pdbx_strand_id
1 'polypeptide(L)'
;MKVVITESRRNKLAKQELDKAFSGMYEDVNYVTDSMGERKIISYRNGDGVIMMYNSGATVLYICDDVTKPLEFFSYTPQQLKDLIGEWFSDKFGLPVKIVQHVKKGLLN
;
A
#
# COMPACT_ATOMS: atom_id res chain seq x y z
N MET A 1 2.57 15.71 32.26
CA MET A 1 2.99 16.34 31.00
C MET A 1 2.35 15.60 29.82
N LYS A 2 1.61 16.32 28.99
CA LYS A 2 1.04 15.73 27.77
C LYS A 2 2.10 15.69 26.69
N VAL A 3 2.42 14.51 26.19
CA VAL A 3 3.27 14.38 25.00
C VAL A 3 2.34 14.50 23.78
N VAL A 4 2.53 15.56 23.01
CA VAL A 4 1.80 15.75 21.76
C VAL A 4 2.68 15.25 20.62
N ILE A 5 2.25 14.18 19.98
CA ILE A 5 2.91 13.67 18.78
C ILE A 5 2.32 14.44 17.60
N THR A 6 3.16 15.18 16.87
CA THR A 6 2.72 15.90 15.67
C THR A 6 2.29 14.91 14.61
N GLU A 7 1.38 15.32 13.73
CA GLU A 7 0.94 14.50 12.60
C GLU A 7 2.12 14.05 11.73
N SER A 8 3.06 14.96 11.47
CA SER A 8 4.27 14.65 10.69
C SER A 8 5.09 13.52 11.33
N ARG A 9 5.28 13.58 12.65
CA ARG A 9 6.03 12.55 13.38
C ARG A 9 5.27 11.21 13.38
N ARG A 10 3.95 11.25 13.58
CA ARG A 10 3.11 10.06 13.53
C ARG A 10 3.22 9.39 12.16
N ASN A 11 3.14 10.15 11.09
CA ASN A 11 3.24 9.63 9.72
C ASN A 11 4.62 9.03 9.45
N LYS A 12 5.67 9.66 9.95
CA LYS A 12 7.04 9.13 9.83
C LYS A 12 7.18 7.78 10.53
N LEU A 13 6.68 7.67 11.76
CA LEU A 13 6.73 6.42 12.52
C LEU A 13 5.89 5.33 11.84
N ALA A 14 4.72 5.68 11.32
CA ALA A 14 3.86 4.75 10.61
C ALA A 14 4.55 4.22 9.34
N LYS A 15 5.21 5.07 8.58
CA LYS A 15 5.98 4.66 7.39
C LYS A 15 7.14 3.73 7.76
N GLN A 16 7.80 3.98 8.88
CA GLN A 16 8.84 3.09 9.39
C GLN A 16 8.30 1.71 9.75
N GLU A 17 7.10 1.65 10.34
CA GLU A 17 6.45 0.38 10.63
C GLU A 17 6.09 -0.39 9.36
N LEU A 18 5.64 0.30 8.31
CA LEU A 18 5.40 -0.31 7.01
C LEU A 18 6.69 -0.87 6.40
N ASP A 19 7.77 -0.10 6.43
CA ASP A 19 9.07 -0.56 5.94
C ASP A 19 9.54 -1.81 6.67
N LYS A 20 9.37 -1.84 7.97
CA LYS A 20 9.75 -2.97 8.81
C LYS A 20 8.89 -4.20 8.55
N ALA A 21 7.58 -4.00 8.46
CA ALA A 21 6.62 -5.11 8.25
C ALA A 21 6.79 -5.77 6.89
N PHE A 22 7.20 -5.00 5.88
CA PHE A 22 7.26 -5.47 4.49
C PHE A 22 8.66 -5.53 3.90
N SER A 23 9.66 -5.62 4.76
CA SER A 23 11.07 -5.71 4.32
C SER A 23 11.37 -6.95 3.48
N GLY A 24 10.63 -8.04 3.70
CA GLY A 24 10.79 -9.28 2.93
C GLY A 24 9.81 -9.42 1.76
N MET A 25 9.07 -8.37 1.45
CA MET A 25 8.10 -8.39 0.36
C MET A 25 8.79 -8.42 -1.00
N TYR A 26 8.23 -9.18 -1.93
CA TYR A 26 8.75 -9.25 -3.31
C TYR A 26 7.61 -9.02 -4.31
N GLU A 27 7.99 -8.62 -5.51
CA GLU A 27 7.03 -8.25 -6.55
C GLU A 27 7.02 -9.23 -7.72
N ASP A 28 5.81 -9.48 -8.26
CA ASP A 28 5.57 -10.18 -9.51
C ASP A 28 4.97 -9.20 -10.50
N VAL A 29 5.59 -9.05 -11.65
CA VAL A 29 5.13 -8.10 -12.68
C VAL A 29 4.48 -8.84 -13.84
N ASN A 30 3.26 -8.46 -14.18
CA ASN A 30 2.53 -8.97 -15.33
C ASN A 30 2.11 -7.81 -16.24
N TYR A 31 2.18 -8.04 -17.54
CA TYR A 31 1.71 -7.08 -18.53
C TYR A 31 0.39 -7.58 -19.10
N VAL A 32 -0.60 -6.70 -19.10
CA VAL A 32 -1.94 -6.98 -19.63
C VAL A 32 -2.18 -6.07 -20.81
N THR A 33 -2.49 -6.64 -21.97
CA THR A 33 -2.86 -5.88 -23.17
C THR A 33 -4.30 -6.17 -23.51
N ASP A 34 -5.10 -5.13 -23.60
CA ASP A 34 -6.52 -5.22 -23.96
C ASP A 34 -6.90 -4.05 -24.89
N SER A 35 -8.20 -3.84 -25.12
CA SER A 35 -8.68 -2.75 -25.97
C SER A 35 -8.30 -1.35 -25.46
N MET A 36 -7.95 -1.25 -24.17
CA MET A 36 -7.51 0.00 -23.54
C MET A 36 -6.01 0.24 -23.65
N GLY A 37 -5.27 -0.70 -24.24
CA GLY A 37 -3.82 -0.65 -24.37
C GLY A 37 -3.09 -1.56 -23.39
N GLU A 38 -1.78 -1.43 -23.36
CA GLU A 38 -0.93 -2.20 -22.46
C GLU A 38 -0.86 -1.55 -21.08
N ARG A 39 -0.99 -2.35 -20.04
CA ARG A 39 -0.81 -1.91 -18.66
C ARG A 39 -0.02 -2.94 -17.87
N LYS A 40 0.64 -2.47 -16.82
CA LYS A 40 1.47 -3.27 -15.93
C LYS A 40 0.71 -3.51 -14.65
N ILE A 41 0.59 -4.77 -14.27
CA ILE A 41 0.00 -5.18 -12.99
C ILE A 41 1.13 -5.74 -12.14
N ILE A 42 1.37 -5.12 -11.00
CA ILE A 42 2.42 -5.56 -10.07
C ILE A 42 1.75 -6.12 -8.83
N SER A 43 2.00 -7.40 -8.55
CA SER A 43 1.53 -8.05 -7.32
C SER A 43 2.67 -8.08 -6.31
N TYR A 44 2.39 -7.64 -5.09
CA TYR A 44 3.36 -7.63 -4.00
C TYR A 44 3.02 -8.76 -3.04
N ARG A 45 3.96 -9.67 -2.86
CA ARG A 45 3.79 -10.85 -2.03
C ARG A 45 4.61 -10.75 -0.75
N ASN A 46 3.99 -11.17 0.35
CA ASN A 46 4.66 -11.31 1.64
C ASN A 46 4.35 -12.72 2.15
N GLY A 47 5.37 -13.58 2.19
CA GLY A 47 5.15 -15.00 2.45
C GLY A 47 4.42 -15.65 1.28
N ASP A 48 3.30 -16.32 1.56
CA ASP A 48 2.57 -17.11 0.57
C ASP A 48 1.46 -16.36 -0.17
N GLY A 49 1.19 -15.13 0.23
CA GLY A 49 0.03 -14.41 -0.27
C GLY A 49 0.33 -13.06 -0.89
N VAL A 50 -0.50 -12.65 -1.84
CA VAL A 50 -0.50 -11.31 -2.38
C VAL A 50 -1.20 -10.38 -1.38
N ILE A 51 -0.52 -9.33 -0.96
CA ILE A 51 -1.05 -8.35 0.00
C ILE A 51 -1.37 -7.01 -0.64
N MET A 52 -0.74 -6.68 -1.76
CA MET A 52 -1.00 -5.46 -2.52
C MET A 52 -0.93 -5.76 -4.01
N MET A 53 -1.65 -4.96 -4.79
CA MET A 53 -1.61 -5.04 -6.25
C MET A 53 -1.70 -3.63 -6.82
N TYR A 54 -0.80 -3.30 -7.73
CA TYR A 54 -0.77 -2.01 -8.39
C TYR A 54 -1.12 -2.13 -9.86
N ASN A 55 -2.05 -1.29 -10.33
CA ASN A 55 -2.45 -1.21 -11.73
C ASN A 55 -1.96 0.11 -12.32
N SER A 56 -0.96 0.05 -13.20
CA SER A 56 -0.36 1.24 -13.79
C SER A 56 -1.30 1.99 -14.75
N GLY A 57 -2.24 1.29 -15.36
CA GLY A 57 -3.20 1.91 -16.28
C GLY A 57 -4.14 2.89 -15.58
N ALA A 58 -4.60 2.53 -14.40
CA ALA A 58 -5.50 3.34 -13.60
C ALA A 58 -4.80 4.08 -12.45
N THR A 59 -3.53 3.82 -12.21
CA THR A 59 -2.74 4.30 -11.07
C THR A 59 -3.44 4.01 -9.73
N VAL A 60 -3.99 2.80 -9.61
CA VAL A 60 -4.71 2.33 -8.42
C VAL A 60 -3.87 1.31 -7.67
N LEU A 61 -3.77 1.50 -6.36
CA LEU A 61 -3.17 0.54 -5.46
C LEU A 61 -4.27 -0.16 -4.67
N TYR A 62 -4.34 -1.48 -4.78
CA TYR A 62 -5.25 -2.31 -4.01
C TYR A 62 -4.48 -2.88 -2.81
N ILE A 63 -5.05 -2.73 -1.62
CA ILE A 63 -4.47 -3.23 -0.38
C ILE A 63 -5.46 -4.11 0.37
N CYS A 64 -4.95 -5.01 1.20
CA CYS A 64 -5.79 -5.81 2.09
C CYS A 64 -5.46 -5.48 3.56
N ASP A 65 -6.16 -6.13 4.49
CA ASP A 65 -5.98 -5.91 5.93
C ASP A 65 -4.54 -6.14 6.40
N ASP A 66 -3.79 -7.02 5.74
CA ASP A 66 -2.39 -7.27 6.09
C ASP A 66 -1.54 -6.01 6.01
N VAL A 67 -1.92 -5.07 5.13
CA VAL A 67 -1.19 -3.80 4.97
C VAL A 67 -1.59 -2.77 6.03
N THR A 68 -2.87 -2.74 6.41
CA THR A 68 -3.36 -1.79 7.41
C THR A 68 -3.06 -2.22 8.84
N LYS A 69 -2.92 -3.51 9.08
CA LYS A 69 -2.74 -4.09 10.40
C LYS A 69 -1.57 -3.50 11.20
N PRO A 70 -0.37 -3.29 10.62
CA PRO A 70 0.72 -2.67 11.36
C PRO A 70 0.44 -1.24 11.83
N LEU A 71 -0.58 -0.60 11.30
CA LEU A 71 -0.91 0.80 11.59
C LEU A 71 -2.13 0.97 12.50
N GLU A 72 -2.73 -0.12 13.00
CA GLU A 72 -3.97 -0.07 13.77
C GLU A 72 -3.87 0.82 15.00
N PHE A 73 -2.74 0.78 15.72
CA PHE A 73 -2.59 1.54 16.96
C PHE A 73 -2.21 3.02 16.75
N PHE A 74 -2.05 3.46 15.51
CA PHE A 74 -1.82 4.87 15.22
C PHE A 74 -3.10 5.71 15.17
N SER A 75 -4.26 5.07 15.28
CA SER A 75 -5.57 5.73 15.33
C SER A 75 -5.89 6.60 14.11
N TYR A 76 -5.52 6.13 12.93
CA TYR A 76 -5.89 6.79 11.68
C TYR A 76 -7.33 6.49 11.30
N THR A 77 -7.99 7.48 10.67
CA THR A 77 -9.25 7.21 9.98
C THR A 77 -8.96 6.37 8.72
N PRO A 78 -9.99 5.70 8.14
CA PRO A 78 -9.78 4.93 6.91
C PRO A 78 -9.17 5.76 5.77
N GLN A 79 -9.58 7.02 5.62
CA GLN A 79 -9.03 7.88 4.57
C GLN A 79 -7.58 8.26 4.86
N GLN A 80 -7.25 8.56 6.12
CA GLN A 80 -5.87 8.85 6.50
C GLN A 80 -4.95 7.66 6.26
N LEU A 81 -5.42 6.44 6.53
CA LEU A 81 -4.68 5.21 6.24
C LEU A 81 -4.38 5.08 4.75
N LYS A 82 -5.39 5.29 3.91
CA LYS A 82 -5.23 5.20 2.47
C LYS A 82 -4.23 6.24 1.95
N ASP A 83 -4.34 7.47 2.42
CA ASP A 83 -3.44 8.55 2.02
C ASP A 83 -2.00 8.25 2.42
N LEU A 84 -1.80 7.78 3.65
CA LEU A 84 -0.48 7.43 4.16
C LEU A 84 0.14 6.26 3.39
N ILE A 85 -0.63 5.21 3.16
CA ILE A 85 -0.14 4.01 2.45
C ILE A 85 0.16 4.35 1.00
N GLY A 86 -0.68 5.14 0.35
CA GLY A 86 -0.43 5.59 -1.02
C GLY A 86 0.85 6.41 -1.13
N GLU A 87 1.08 7.32 -0.20
CA GLU A 87 2.30 8.13 -0.16
C GLU A 87 3.54 7.26 0.11
N TRP A 88 3.45 6.37 1.09
CA TRP A 88 4.54 5.43 1.39
C TRP A 88 4.90 4.57 0.18
N PHE A 89 3.89 4.02 -0.49
CA PHE A 89 4.08 3.18 -1.67
C PHE A 89 4.72 3.97 -2.81
N SER A 90 4.20 5.17 -3.08
CA SER A 90 4.72 6.03 -4.14
C SER A 90 6.18 6.40 -3.91
N ASP A 91 6.53 6.75 -2.68
CA ASP A 91 7.90 7.10 -2.31
C ASP A 91 8.85 5.89 -2.42
N LYS A 92 8.39 4.72 -1.98
CA LYS A 92 9.22 3.51 -1.95
C LYS A 92 9.48 2.94 -3.33
N PHE A 93 8.46 2.91 -4.18
CA PHE A 93 8.53 2.23 -5.49
C PHE A 93 8.61 3.20 -6.67
N GLY A 94 8.52 4.50 -6.44
CA GLY A 94 8.58 5.49 -7.50
C GLY A 94 7.40 5.45 -8.48
N LEU A 95 6.24 4.98 -8.02
CA LEU A 95 5.06 4.81 -8.85
C LEU A 95 3.94 5.76 -8.39
N PRO A 96 3.29 6.49 -9.33
CA PRO A 96 2.21 7.39 -8.93
C PRO A 96 0.98 6.61 -8.48
N VAL A 97 0.34 7.06 -7.40
CA VAL A 97 -0.89 6.46 -6.88
C VAL A 97 -1.96 7.53 -6.78
N LYS A 98 -3.03 7.38 -7.55
CA LYS A 98 -4.18 8.28 -7.50
C LYS A 98 -5.24 7.80 -6.51
N ILE A 99 -5.43 6.49 -6.43
CA ILE A 99 -6.47 5.87 -5.61
C ILE A 99 -5.87 4.69 -4.88
N VAL A 100 -6.19 4.58 -3.58
CA VAL A 100 -5.91 3.39 -2.79
C VAL A 100 -7.25 2.74 -2.45
N GLN A 101 -7.42 1.47 -2.81
CA GLN A 101 -8.63 0.72 -2.51
C GLN A 101 -8.34 -0.41 -1.54
N HIS A 102 -9.14 -0.49 -0.48
CA HIS A 102 -9.06 -1.57 0.49
C HIS A 102 -9.99 -2.69 0.06
N VAL A 103 -9.44 -3.87 -0.19
CA VAL A 103 -10.17 -5.03 -0.68
C VAL A 103 -9.92 -6.24 0.21
N LYS A 104 -10.74 -7.26 0.07
CA LYS A 104 -10.53 -8.52 0.76
C LYS A 104 -9.32 -9.23 0.15
N LYS A 105 -8.48 -9.83 1.00
CA LYS A 105 -7.26 -10.52 0.58
C LYS A 105 -7.51 -11.55 -0.54
N GLY A 106 -8.61 -12.30 -0.45
CA GLY A 106 -8.95 -13.29 -1.46
C GLY A 106 -9.15 -12.74 -2.87
N LEU A 107 -9.43 -11.44 -3.01
CA LEU A 107 -9.57 -10.79 -4.31
C LEU A 107 -8.23 -10.47 -4.97
N LEU A 108 -7.14 -10.54 -4.23
CA LEU A 108 -5.80 -10.25 -4.73
C LEU A 108 -5.08 -11.51 -5.26
N ASN A 109 -5.59 -12.67 -4.92
CA ASN A 109 -4.99 -13.96 -5.31
C ASN A 109 -5.62 -14.53 -6.57
#